data_fdac65b715f2287738eefde87bcb88fe
#
_entry.id   fdac65b715f2287738eefde87bcb88fe
#
_cell.length_a   1.000
_cell.length_b   1.000
_cell.length_c   1.000
_cell.angle_alpha   90.00
_cell.angle_beta   90.00
_cell.angle_gamma   90.00
#
_symmetry.space_group_name_H-M   'P 1'
#
loop_
_entity.id
_entity.type
_entity.pdbx_description
1 polymer ?
#
loop_
_entity_poly.entity_id
_entity_poly.type
_entity_poly.pdbx_seq_one_letter_code
_entity_poly.pdbx_strand_id
1 'polypeptide(L)'
;GSEMCIRDRVSYMEAFGRLMAGISPWLSLSDDNTPEGKQRSQLHKWALQSYKNAVNPESPDYLLWEGPTQILVDAAYIAESFLRAPQATWEQLDKITQQRYIERFKKLRTIRPAYNNWLLFRAMTEAFLLFIDEEADHFALTVAMNKLNEWYLSDGWYSDGPEFALDYYNSYVMHPMFVEILEICQAKGFPTPISPKLAIQRMQRFNIFIERLISPEGTYPAFGRSVVYRLGAFQSLSLAAWKYGLPKVLCNGQVRSALTCVMNNMFSIEGNFDDKSFLKLGFVGHQPELANYYTNNGSLYMTSLVFMPLALPANHPFWSEPAADWTSRKAWSGKSFPIDGHHSLRN
;
A
#
# COMPACT_ATOMS: atom_id res chain seq x y z
N GLY A 1 -26.42 -2.32 16.18
CA GLY A 1 -27.03 -1.93 14.89
C GLY A 1 -26.42 -0.68 14.26
N SER A 2 -26.07 0.35 15.03
CA SER A 2 -25.55 1.63 14.49
C SER A 2 -24.09 1.54 14.02
N GLU A 3 -23.23 0.83 14.73
CA GLU A 3 -21.81 0.69 14.37
C GLU A 3 -21.58 -0.15 13.10
N MET A 4 -22.40 -1.19 12.90
CA MET A 4 -22.33 -2.03 11.70
C MET A 4 -22.74 -1.24 10.43
N CYS A 5 -23.76 -0.38 10.55
CA CYS A 5 -24.20 0.49 9.44
C CYS A 5 -23.15 1.55 9.05
N ILE A 6 -22.37 2.05 10.01
CA ILE A 6 -21.30 3.03 9.75
C ILE A 6 -20.10 2.36 9.06
N ARG A 7 -19.74 1.15 9.48
CA ARG A 7 -18.67 0.36 8.82
C ARG A 7 -19.00 0.03 7.36
N ASP A 8 -20.25 -0.33 7.07
CA ASP A 8 -20.69 -0.61 5.70
C ASP A 8 -20.59 0.64 4.80
N ARG A 9 -20.82 1.83 5.36
CA ARG A 9 -20.76 3.09 4.61
C ARG A 9 -19.34 3.48 4.17
N VAL A 10 -18.32 3.21 4.99
CA VAL A 10 -16.92 3.51 4.65
C VAL A 10 -16.28 2.44 3.79
N SER A 11 -16.84 1.22 3.73
CA SER A 11 -16.21 0.07 3.07
C SER A 11 -15.97 0.29 1.57
N TYR A 12 -16.82 1.04 0.89
CA TYR A 12 -16.65 1.37 -0.53
C TYR A 12 -15.45 2.28 -0.76
N MET A 13 -15.26 3.31 0.07
CA MET A 13 -14.12 4.22 -0.02
C MET A 13 -12.82 3.51 0.32
N GLU A 14 -12.86 2.66 1.35
CA GLU A 14 -11.73 1.84 1.77
C GLU A 14 -11.31 0.86 0.67
N ALA A 15 -12.26 0.12 0.09
CA ALA A 15 -11.99 -0.79 -1.02
C ALA A 15 -11.41 -0.05 -2.23
N PHE A 16 -12.02 1.06 -2.61
CA PHE A 16 -11.60 1.84 -3.77
C PHE A 16 -10.19 2.41 -3.59
N GLY A 17 -9.91 3.10 -2.48
CA GLY A 17 -8.61 3.70 -2.22
C GLY A 17 -7.49 2.67 -2.21
N ARG A 18 -7.67 1.57 -1.48
CA ARG A 18 -6.68 0.50 -1.38
C ARG A 18 -6.45 -0.22 -2.71
N LEU A 19 -7.53 -0.55 -3.43
CA LEU A 19 -7.42 -1.15 -4.76
C LEU A 19 -6.65 -0.23 -5.71
N MET A 20 -7.01 1.04 -5.76
CA MET A 20 -6.36 2.00 -6.66
C MET A 20 -4.88 2.21 -6.30
N ALA A 21 -4.53 2.29 -5.02
CA ALA A 21 -3.14 2.38 -4.59
C ALA A 21 -2.30 1.17 -5.04
N GLY A 22 -2.91 -0.01 -5.10
CA GLY A 22 -2.24 -1.24 -5.54
C GLY A 22 -2.10 -1.38 -7.06
N ILE A 23 -3.10 -0.96 -7.84
CA ILE A 23 -3.14 -1.22 -9.28
C ILE A 23 -2.87 0.00 -10.16
N SER A 24 -2.93 1.23 -9.64
CA SER A 24 -2.69 2.43 -10.45
C SER A 24 -1.34 2.43 -11.18
N PRO A 25 -0.23 1.92 -10.60
CA PRO A 25 1.01 1.77 -11.34
C PRO A 25 0.89 0.89 -12.59
N TRP A 26 0.17 -0.23 -12.49
CA TRP A 26 -0.08 -1.10 -13.63
C TRP A 26 -0.98 -0.44 -14.68
N LEU A 27 -1.99 0.32 -14.25
CA LEU A 27 -2.85 1.08 -15.16
C LEU A 27 -2.09 2.16 -15.96
N SER A 28 -0.89 2.55 -15.51
CA SER A 28 -0.06 3.54 -16.21
C SER A 28 0.73 2.98 -17.40
N LEU A 29 0.78 1.67 -17.57
CA LEU A 29 1.44 1.06 -18.73
C LEU A 29 0.71 1.42 -20.01
N SER A 30 1.49 1.61 -21.07
CA SER A 30 0.96 1.90 -22.40
C SER A 30 0.01 0.81 -22.88
N ASP A 31 -1.01 1.21 -23.63
CA ASP A 31 -1.92 0.27 -24.27
C ASP A 31 -1.15 -0.62 -25.24
N ASP A 32 -1.48 -1.90 -25.23
CA ASP A 32 -0.99 -2.90 -26.15
C ASP A 32 -2.12 -3.84 -26.59
N ASN A 33 -1.86 -4.66 -27.62
CA ASN A 33 -2.85 -5.57 -28.18
C ASN A 33 -2.91 -6.94 -27.49
N THR A 34 -2.16 -7.12 -26.38
CA THR A 34 -2.20 -8.36 -25.61
C THR A 34 -3.56 -8.51 -24.88
N PRO A 35 -3.95 -9.72 -24.47
CA PRO A 35 -5.13 -9.90 -23.62
C PRO A 35 -5.05 -9.08 -22.32
N GLU A 36 -3.86 -9.01 -21.70
CA GLU A 36 -3.62 -8.19 -20.51
C GLU A 36 -3.79 -6.70 -20.79
N GLY A 37 -3.22 -6.18 -21.90
CA GLY A 37 -3.36 -4.78 -22.29
C GLY A 37 -4.79 -4.37 -22.54
N LYS A 38 -5.60 -5.23 -23.16
CA LYS A 38 -7.05 -4.99 -23.37
C LYS A 38 -7.81 -4.93 -22.04
N GLN A 39 -7.51 -5.86 -21.13
CA GLN A 39 -8.10 -5.86 -19.79
C GLN A 39 -7.69 -4.61 -19.01
N ARG A 40 -6.42 -4.24 -19.02
CA ARG A 40 -5.89 -3.03 -18.38
C ARG A 40 -6.56 -1.77 -18.92
N SER A 41 -6.69 -1.62 -20.23
CA SER A 41 -7.38 -0.48 -20.85
C SER A 41 -8.83 -0.37 -20.41
N GLN A 42 -9.56 -1.49 -20.31
CA GLN A 42 -10.93 -1.50 -19.81
C GLN A 42 -11.00 -1.12 -18.32
N LEU A 43 -10.14 -1.68 -17.50
CA LEU A 43 -10.08 -1.37 -16.06
C LEU A 43 -9.67 0.10 -15.83
N HIS A 44 -8.77 0.64 -16.64
CA HIS A 44 -8.38 2.04 -16.58
C HIS A 44 -9.58 2.99 -16.85
N LYS A 45 -10.38 2.69 -17.85
CA LYS A 45 -11.62 3.46 -18.11
C LYS A 45 -12.58 3.42 -16.92
N TRP A 46 -12.77 2.25 -16.32
CA TRP A 46 -13.61 2.11 -15.14
C TRP A 46 -13.01 2.85 -13.92
N ALA A 47 -11.71 2.78 -13.73
CA ALA A 47 -11.02 3.51 -12.66
C ALA A 47 -11.23 5.03 -12.80
N LEU A 48 -11.02 5.61 -13.99
CA LEU A 48 -11.25 7.03 -14.23
C LEU A 48 -12.70 7.44 -13.99
N GLN A 49 -13.66 6.63 -14.42
CA GLN A 49 -15.07 6.89 -14.13
C GLN A 49 -15.35 6.81 -12.62
N SER A 50 -14.77 5.83 -11.93
CA SER A 50 -14.92 5.68 -10.48
C SER A 50 -14.32 6.86 -9.70
N TYR A 51 -13.15 7.37 -10.09
CA TYR A 51 -12.60 8.59 -9.50
C TYR A 51 -13.55 9.79 -9.66
N LYS A 52 -14.17 9.96 -10.84
CA LYS A 52 -15.15 11.03 -11.07
C LYS A 52 -16.40 10.86 -10.21
N ASN A 53 -16.94 9.66 -10.16
CA ASN A 53 -18.13 9.35 -9.38
C ASN A 53 -17.91 9.55 -7.88
N ALA A 54 -16.73 9.15 -7.39
CA ALA A 54 -16.36 9.18 -5.97
C ALA A 54 -16.53 10.57 -5.31
N VAL A 55 -16.37 11.64 -6.07
CA VAL A 55 -16.46 13.04 -5.58
C VAL A 55 -17.61 13.82 -6.23
N ASN A 56 -18.43 13.20 -7.07
CA ASN A 56 -19.59 13.84 -7.67
C ASN A 56 -20.85 13.66 -6.81
N PRO A 57 -21.38 14.69 -6.13
CA PRO A 57 -22.54 14.57 -5.27
C PRO A 57 -23.82 14.05 -5.99
N GLU A 58 -23.89 14.22 -7.30
CA GLU A 58 -25.03 13.75 -8.12
C GLU A 58 -24.89 12.26 -8.52
N SER A 59 -23.74 11.64 -8.24
CA SER A 59 -23.52 10.23 -8.58
C SER A 59 -24.09 9.31 -7.50
N PRO A 60 -24.74 8.20 -7.89
CA PRO A 60 -25.12 7.16 -6.93
C PRO A 60 -23.90 6.49 -6.27
N ASP A 61 -22.74 6.58 -6.89
CA ASP A 61 -21.46 6.03 -6.40
C ASP A 61 -20.63 7.08 -5.62
N TYR A 62 -21.26 8.19 -5.22
CA TYR A 62 -20.60 9.20 -4.39
C TYR A 62 -20.15 8.59 -3.06
N LEU A 63 -18.86 8.73 -2.75
CA LEU A 63 -18.28 8.16 -1.55
C LEU A 63 -18.57 8.99 -0.30
N LEU A 64 -18.46 8.35 0.86
CA LEU A 64 -18.65 9.01 2.15
C LEU A 64 -17.39 9.82 2.53
N TRP A 65 -17.45 11.13 2.43
CA TRP A 65 -16.34 12.06 2.74
C TRP A 65 -16.43 12.74 4.11
N GLU A 66 -17.48 12.49 4.87
CA GLU A 66 -17.74 13.15 6.16
C GLU A 66 -18.27 12.14 7.17
N GLY A 67 -17.93 12.32 8.45
CA GLY A 67 -18.41 11.51 9.56
C GLY A 67 -17.30 10.69 10.24
N PRO A 68 -17.16 9.39 9.94
CA PRO A 68 -16.17 8.54 10.62
C PRO A 68 -14.73 8.98 10.38
N THR A 69 -13.87 8.87 11.39
CA THR A 69 -12.44 9.19 11.27
C THR A 69 -11.69 8.28 10.30
N GLN A 70 -12.21 7.08 10.03
CA GLN A 70 -11.68 6.13 9.05
C GLN A 70 -11.51 6.76 7.64
N ILE A 71 -12.32 7.75 7.29
CA ILE A 71 -12.23 8.46 6.01
C ILE A 71 -10.84 9.03 5.76
N LEU A 72 -10.13 9.46 6.81
CA LEU A 72 -8.75 9.94 6.68
C LEU A 72 -7.81 8.86 6.14
N VAL A 73 -7.98 7.63 6.61
CA VAL A 73 -7.20 6.46 6.14
C VAL A 73 -7.49 6.18 4.67
N ASP A 74 -8.77 6.12 4.33
CA ASP A 74 -9.22 5.73 3.00
C ASP A 74 -8.84 6.79 1.95
N ALA A 75 -8.97 8.06 2.31
CA ALA A 75 -8.54 9.19 1.49
C ALA A 75 -7.02 9.21 1.26
N ALA A 76 -6.23 8.79 2.23
CA ALA A 76 -4.78 8.69 2.09
C ALA A 76 -4.38 7.68 1.00
N TYR A 77 -5.06 6.54 0.90
CA TYR A 77 -4.83 5.58 -0.19
C TYR A 77 -5.28 6.11 -1.55
N ILE A 78 -6.34 6.90 -1.62
CA ILE A 78 -6.73 7.59 -2.86
C ILE A 78 -5.62 8.58 -3.28
N ALA A 79 -5.13 9.40 -2.35
CA ALA A 79 -4.03 10.33 -2.60
C ALA A 79 -2.76 9.61 -3.06
N GLU A 80 -2.41 8.50 -2.39
CA GLU A 80 -1.28 7.64 -2.75
C GLU A 80 -1.42 7.08 -4.16
N SER A 81 -2.62 6.68 -4.58
CA SER A 81 -2.88 6.21 -5.95
C SER A 81 -2.62 7.27 -7.01
N PHE A 82 -2.97 8.52 -6.74
CA PHE A 82 -2.66 9.66 -7.60
C PHE A 82 -1.14 9.91 -7.68
N LEU A 83 -0.44 9.83 -6.56
CA LEU A 83 1.02 10.02 -6.51
C LEU A 83 1.78 8.90 -7.22
N ARG A 84 1.30 7.67 -7.15
CA ARG A 84 1.93 6.50 -7.80
C ARG A 84 1.80 6.50 -9.32
N ALA A 85 0.74 7.07 -9.86
CA ALA A 85 0.48 7.10 -11.30
C ALA A 85 -0.23 8.40 -11.74
N PRO A 86 0.38 9.59 -11.54
CA PRO A 86 -0.31 10.86 -11.77
C PRO A 86 -0.81 11.01 -13.21
N GLN A 87 -0.01 10.59 -14.21
CA GLN A 87 -0.37 10.69 -15.64
C GLN A 87 -1.56 9.80 -16.02
N ALA A 88 -1.70 8.65 -15.36
CA ALA A 88 -2.79 7.71 -15.63
C ALA A 88 -4.04 7.95 -14.78
N THR A 89 -3.94 8.74 -13.72
CA THR A 89 -5.04 9.00 -12.78
C THR A 89 -5.38 10.48 -12.68
N TRP A 90 -4.69 11.23 -11.85
CA TRP A 90 -4.97 12.63 -11.56
C TRP A 90 -5.05 13.53 -12.79
N GLU A 91 -4.06 13.43 -13.69
CA GLU A 91 -3.97 14.28 -14.87
C GLU A 91 -5.05 13.96 -15.93
N GLN A 92 -5.70 12.80 -15.84
CA GLN A 92 -6.83 12.41 -16.71
C GLN A 92 -8.19 12.93 -16.22
N LEU A 93 -8.25 13.47 -14.99
CA LEU A 93 -9.49 13.98 -14.43
C LEU A 93 -9.75 15.41 -14.91
N ASP A 94 -11.04 15.71 -15.17
CA ASP A 94 -11.44 17.07 -15.47
C ASP A 94 -11.27 18.01 -14.28
N LYS A 95 -11.20 19.33 -14.55
CA LYS A 95 -10.93 20.36 -13.54
C LYS A 95 -11.95 20.39 -12.41
N ILE A 96 -13.21 20.09 -12.69
CA ILE A 96 -14.26 20.06 -11.66
C ILE A 96 -14.01 18.91 -10.69
N THR A 97 -13.69 17.74 -11.24
CA THR A 97 -13.33 16.55 -10.45
C THR A 97 -12.08 16.79 -9.60
N GLN A 98 -11.01 17.35 -10.20
CA GLN A 98 -9.79 17.73 -9.48
C GLN A 98 -10.09 18.69 -8.32
N GLN A 99 -10.86 19.75 -8.58
CA GLN A 99 -11.22 20.73 -7.54
C GLN A 99 -12.01 20.09 -6.39
N ARG A 100 -12.93 19.19 -6.70
CA ARG A 100 -13.68 18.45 -5.67
C ARG A 100 -12.76 17.61 -4.77
N TYR A 101 -11.77 16.90 -5.32
CA TYR A 101 -10.78 16.17 -4.50
C TYR A 101 -9.97 17.10 -3.61
N ILE A 102 -9.48 18.23 -4.14
CA ILE A 102 -8.73 19.23 -3.37
C ILE A 102 -9.56 19.70 -2.16
N GLU A 103 -10.82 20.03 -2.38
CA GLU A 103 -11.74 20.48 -1.32
C GLU A 103 -11.98 19.37 -0.28
N ARG A 104 -12.17 18.11 -0.73
CA ARG A 104 -12.36 16.98 0.18
C ARG A 104 -11.11 16.73 1.03
N PHE A 105 -9.93 16.70 0.43
CA PHE A 105 -8.67 16.52 1.17
C PHE A 105 -8.43 17.65 2.18
N LYS A 106 -8.66 18.90 1.82
CA LYS A 106 -8.56 20.02 2.76
C LYS A 106 -9.57 19.92 3.92
N LYS A 107 -10.78 19.42 3.68
CA LYS A 107 -11.78 19.18 4.74
C LYS A 107 -11.37 18.12 5.75
N LEU A 108 -10.55 17.14 5.36
CA LEU A 108 -10.02 16.12 6.28
C LEU A 108 -9.14 16.69 7.40
N ARG A 109 -8.71 17.95 7.27
CA ARG A 109 -7.95 18.69 8.29
C ARG A 109 -8.68 18.79 9.64
N THR A 110 -9.99 18.62 9.65
CA THR A 110 -10.81 18.55 10.87
C THR A 110 -10.70 17.23 11.62
N ILE A 111 -10.24 16.16 10.98
CA ILE A 111 -10.06 14.85 11.60
C ILE A 111 -8.71 14.82 12.32
N ARG A 112 -8.75 14.60 13.62
CA ARG A 112 -7.55 14.41 14.44
C ARG A 112 -7.02 13.00 14.25
N PRO A 113 -5.81 12.80 13.69
CA PRO A 113 -5.21 11.48 13.59
C PRO A 113 -4.82 10.93 14.97
N ALA A 114 -4.86 9.61 15.14
CA ALA A 114 -4.26 8.96 16.29
C ALA A 114 -2.72 9.15 16.27
N TYR A 115 -2.12 9.13 17.45
CA TYR A 115 -0.68 9.36 17.61
C TYR A 115 0.14 8.08 17.37
N ASN A 116 0.07 7.61 16.12
CA ASN A 116 0.72 6.41 15.62
C ASN A 116 0.88 6.52 14.08
N ASN A 117 0.84 5.39 13.34
CA ASN A 117 0.89 5.39 11.87
C ASN A 117 -0.15 6.30 11.20
N TRP A 118 -1.23 6.67 11.88
CA TRP A 118 -2.26 7.59 11.37
C TRP A 118 -1.71 8.99 11.02
N LEU A 119 -0.60 9.39 11.61
CA LEU A 119 0.08 10.62 11.20
C LEU A 119 0.50 10.58 9.73
N LEU A 120 0.83 9.39 9.21
CA LEU A 120 1.17 9.21 7.79
C LEU A 120 -0.05 9.36 6.88
N PHE A 121 -1.23 8.93 7.30
CA PHE A 121 -2.45 9.15 6.50
C PHE A 121 -2.74 10.64 6.35
N ARG A 122 -2.61 11.39 7.43
CA ARG A 122 -2.72 12.85 7.38
C ARG A 122 -1.67 13.47 6.46
N ALA A 123 -0.41 13.06 6.61
CA ALA A 123 0.69 13.57 5.82
C ALA A 123 0.58 13.17 4.34
N MET A 124 0.03 12.01 4.00
CA MET A 124 -0.12 11.56 2.61
C MET A 124 -1.08 12.47 1.82
N THR A 125 -2.20 12.86 2.40
CA THR A 125 -3.11 13.80 1.75
C THR A 125 -2.49 15.18 1.57
N GLU A 126 -1.69 15.64 2.55
CA GLU A 126 -0.97 16.91 2.46
C GLU A 126 0.22 16.85 1.49
N ALA A 127 0.93 15.71 1.42
CA ALA A 127 1.97 15.50 0.41
C ALA A 127 1.40 15.52 -1.01
N PHE A 128 0.20 14.97 -1.21
CA PHE A 128 -0.48 15.08 -2.49
C PHE A 128 -0.84 16.55 -2.82
N LEU A 129 -1.40 17.32 -1.87
CA LEU A 129 -1.67 18.74 -2.08
C LEU A 129 -0.38 19.51 -2.41
N LEU A 130 0.71 19.24 -1.71
CA LEU A 130 2.03 19.80 -2.00
C LEU A 130 2.52 19.42 -3.41
N PHE A 131 2.31 18.19 -3.82
CA PHE A 131 2.70 17.68 -5.15
C PHE A 131 2.04 18.44 -6.29
N ILE A 132 0.76 18.78 -6.15
CA ILE A 132 -0.02 19.53 -7.17
C ILE A 132 0.06 21.06 -7.01
N ASP A 133 0.99 21.56 -6.19
CA ASP A 133 1.19 22.99 -5.89
C ASP A 133 -0.01 23.67 -5.22
N GLU A 134 -0.82 22.91 -4.48
CA GLU A 134 -1.86 23.42 -3.61
C GLU A 134 -1.33 23.72 -2.21
N GLU A 135 -2.05 24.57 -1.47
CA GLU A 135 -1.73 24.86 -0.07
C GLU A 135 -1.77 23.57 0.76
N ALA A 136 -0.62 23.16 1.27
CA ALA A 136 -0.45 21.99 2.15
C ALA A 136 -0.28 22.42 3.61
N ASP A 137 -0.72 21.56 4.55
CA ASP A 137 -0.48 21.74 5.98
C ASP A 137 0.97 21.34 6.32
N HIS A 138 1.86 22.34 6.33
CA HIS A 138 3.27 22.16 6.62
C HIS A 138 3.53 21.60 8.02
N PHE A 139 2.69 21.92 9.00
CA PHE A 139 2.84 21.40 10.36
C PHE A 139 2.54 19.90 10.40
N ALA A 140 1.47 19.47 9.75
CA ALA A 140 1.11 18.04 9.67
C ALA A 140 2.21 17.21 9.00
N LEU A 141 2.77 17.70 7.88
CA LEU A 141 3.91 17.06 7.21
C LEU A 141 5.14 16.96 8.13
N THR A 142 5.51 18.07 8.77
CA THR A 142 6.67 18.13 9.68
C THR A 142 6.51 17.17 10.86
N VAL A 143 5.34 17.18 11.51
CA VAL A 143 5.08 16.31 12.67
C VAL A 143 5.14 14.85 12.28
N ALA A 144 4.46 14.46 11.20
CA ALA A 144 4.43 13.07 10.75
C ALA A 144 5.84 12.55 10.43
N MET A 145 6.61 13.29 9.62
CA MET A 145 7.95 12.85 9.23
C MET A 145 8.91 12.78 10.42
N ASN A 146 8.89 13.76 11.32
CA ASN A 146 9.74 13.75 12.50
C ASN A 146 9.38 12.59 13.44
N LYS A 147 8.09 12.36 13.70
CA LYS A 147 7.65 11.29 14.58
C LYS A 147 7.97 9.91 14.02
N LEU A 148 7.77 9.68 12.73
CA LEU A 148 8.19 8.42 12.12
C LEU A 148 9.71 8.21 12.26
N ASN A 149 10.50 9.24 12.04
CA ASN A 149 11.95 9.12 12.22
C ASN A 149 12.34 8.85 13.69
N GLU A 150 11.68 9.50 14.67
CA GLU A 150 11.88 9.24 16.10
C GLU A 150 11.50 7.79 16.49
N TRP A 151 10.46 7.23 15.89
CA TRP A 151 9.97 5.88 16.15
C TRP A 151 10.77 4.79 15.42
N TYR A 152 11.80 5.16 14.68
CA TYR A 152 12.71 4.16 14.09
C TYR A 152 13.51 3.47 15.20
N LEU A 153 13.39 2.16 15.27
CA LEU A 153 14.08 1.35 16.27
C LEU A 153 15.49 0.98 15.81
N SER A 154 15.58 0.09 14.88
CA SER A 154 16.80 -0.42 14.25
C SER A 154 16.43 -1.48 13.23
N ASP A 155 17.36 -1.91 12.41
CA ASP A 155 17.23 -3.11 11.58
C ASP A 155 16.01 -3.08 10.62
N GLY A 156 15.64 -1.87 10.19
CA GLY A 156 14.51 -1.66 9.29
C GLY A 156 13.13 -1.61 9.97
N TRP A 157 13.05 -1.64 11.30
CA TRP A 157 11.78 -1.63 12.01
C TRP A 157 11.44 -0.26 12.60
N TYR A 158 10.20 0.15 12.47
CA TYR A 158 9.59 1.30 13.15
C TYR A 158 8.62 0.83 14.22
N SER A 159 8.58 1.54 15.34
CA SER A 159 7.48 1.45 16.29
C SER A 159 6.24 2.14 15.72
N ASP A 160 5.06 1.65 16.04
CA ASP A 160 3.79 2.24 15.63
C ASP A 160 3.27 3.22 16.70
N GLY A 161 3.92 4.34 16.81
CA GLY A 161 3.78 5.26 17.91
C GLY A 161 4.79 5.01 19.02
N PRO A 162 4.53 5.45 20.26
CA PRO A 162 5.44 5.29 21.38
C PRO A 162 5.75 3.83 21.76
N GLU A 163 4.83 2.91 21.43
CA GLU A 163 4.93 1.49 21.79
C GLU A 163 5.13 0.62 20.56
N PHE A 164 6.06 -0.32 20.64
CA PHE A 164 6.32 -1.26 19.56
C PHE A 164 5.23 -2.35 19.54
N ALA A 165 4.73 -2.64 18.34
CA ALA A 165 3.86 -3.77 18.08
C ALA A 165 4.46 -4.65 16.98
N LEU A 166 4.60 -5.95 17.27
CA LEU A 166 5.04 -6.92 16.27
C LEU A 166 3.86 -7.32 15.38
N ASP A 167 3.76 -6.66 14.25
CA ASP A 167 2.74 -6.89 13.21
C ASP A 167 3.28 -6.49 11.84
N TYR A 168 2.41 -6.48 10.82
CA TYR A 168 2.81 -6.11 9.46
C TYR A 168 2.62 -4.62 9.11
N TYR A 169 2.34 -3.74 10.09
CA TYR A 169 2.11 -2.32 9.79
C TYR A 169 3.33 -1.60 9.21
N ASN A 170 4.54 -2.09 9.48
CA ASN A 170 5.73 -1.62 8.77
C ASN A 170 5.61 -1.79 7.25
N SER A 171 4.96 -2.86 6.78
CA SER A 171 4.68 -3.10 5.35
C SER A 171 3.36 -2.48 4.89
N TYR A 172 2.29 -2.56 5.71
CA TYR A 172 0.98 -2.03 5.32
C TYR A 172 0.99 -0.51 5.10
N VAL A 173 1.76 0.23 5.91
CA VAL A 173 1.67 1.70 5.98
C VAL A 173 3.03 2.36 6.10
N MET A 174 3.83 2.00 7.13
CA MET A 174 4.92 2.86 7.61
C MET A 174 6.02 3.05 6.57
N HIS A 175 6.62 1.98 6.07
CA HIS A 175 7.67 2.10 5.05
C HIS A 175 7.17 2.72 3.74
N PRO A 176 6.09 2.22 3.11
CA PRO A 176 5.64 2.76 1.84
C PRO A 176 5.29 4.24 1.91
N MET A 177 4.41 4.63 2.82
CA MET A 177 3.95 6.01 2.90
C MET A 177 5.06 6.96 3.33
N PHE A 178 5.93 6.56 4.27
CA PHE A 178 7.01 7.43 4.72
C PHE A 178 8.02 7.73 3.61
N VAL A 179 8.42 6.72 2.85
CA VAL A 179 9.33 6.92 1.71
C VAL A 179 8.70 7.84 0.66
N GLU A 180 7.44 7.58 0.29
CA GLU A 180 6.74 8.36 -0.74
C GLU A 180 6.51 9.82 -0.30
N ILE A 181 6.15 10.07 0.97
CA ILE A 181 6.04 11.43 1.53
C ILE A 181 7.39 12.16 1.49
N LEU A 182 8.47 11.50 1.93
CA LEU A 182 9.81 12.09 1.93
C LEU A 182 10.27 12.47 0.50
N GLU A 183 10.00 11.62 -0.50
CA GLU A 183 10.32 11.90 -1.91
C GLU A 183 9.59 13.15 -2.41
N ILE A 184 8.28 13.25 -2.15
CA ILE A 184 7.49 14.41 -2.56
C ILE A 184 8.00 15.68 -1.87
N CYS A 185 8.20 15.63 -0.55
CA CYS A 185 8.71 16.75 0.22
C CYS A 185 10.07 17.22 -0.31
N GLN A 186 11.00 16.28 -0.55
CA GLN A 186 12.32 16.63 -1.09
C GLN A 186 12.21 17.24 -2.50
N ALA A 187 11.39 16.66 -3.38
CA ALA A 187 11.20 17.18 -4.75
C ALA A 187 10.61 18.61 -4.78
N LYS A 188 9.81 18.95 -3.78
CA LYS A 188 9.22 20.29 -3.60
C LYS A 188 10.05 21.23 -2.74
N GLY A 189 11.26 20.84 -2.36
CA GLY A 189 12.15 21.64 -1.50
C GLY A 189 11.67 21.80 -0.06
N PHE A 190 10.75 20.93 0.39
CA PHE A 190 10.28 20.91 1.77
C PHE A 190 11.28 20.19 2.68
N PRO A 191 11.64 20.74 3.86
CA PRO A 191 12.61 20.11 4.77
C PRO A 191 12.16 18.74 5.25
N THR A 192 13.09 17.76 5.23
CA THR A 192 12.86 16.40 5.70
C THR A 192 13.86 16.01 6.80
N PRO A 193 13.47 15.22 7.83
CA PRO A 193 14.33 14.83 8.92
C PRO A 193 15.45 13.86 8.51
N ILE A 194 15.21 13.09 7.45
CA ILE A 194 16.16 12.18 6.81
C ILE A 194 15.99 12.23 5.30
N SER A 195 16.99 11.77 4.57
CA SER A 195 16.88 11.66 3.12
C SER A 195 15.94 10.50 2.72
N PRO A 196 15.22 10.60 1.59
CA PRO A 196 14.48 9.46 1.05
C PRO A 196 15.37 8.22 0.84
N LYS A 197 16.64 8.43 0.47
CA LYS A 197 17.62 7.35 0.32
C LYS A 197 17.80 6.52 1.60
N LEU A 198 17.92 7.17 2.77
CA LEU A 198 18.02 6.47 4.04
C LEU A 198 16.73 5.72 4.38
N ALA A 199 15.57 6.33 4.14
CA ALA A 199 14.29 5.67 4.35
C ALA A 199 14.13 4.43 3.44
N ILE A 200 14.56 4.51 2.18
CA ILE A 200 14.59 3.37 1.26
C ILE A 200 15.54 2.28 1.77
N GLN A 201 16.71 2.62 2.29
CA GLN A 201 17.64 1.64 2.88
C GLN A 201 17.02 0.92 4.08
N ARG A 202 16.29 1.64 4.96
CA ARG A 202 15.53 1.06 6.07
C ARG A 202 14.44 0.11 5.55
N MET A 203 13.70 0.49 4.53
CA MET A 203 12.69 -0.35 3.90
C MET A 203 13.30 -1.59 3.24
N GLN A 204 14.42 -1.46 2.54
CA GLN A 204 15.13 -2.60 1.96
C GLN A 204 15.62 -3.57 3.03
N ARG A 205 16.11 -3.06 4.17
CA ARG A 205 16.48 -3.91 5.30
C ARG A 205 15.29 -4.67 5.86
N PHE A 206 14.16 -4.01 6.05
CA PHE A 206 12.89 -4.63 6.45
C PHE A 206 12.43 -5.70 5.44
N ASN A 207 12.56 -5.44 4.16
CA ASN A 207 12.15 -6.36 3.10
C ASN A 207 12.95 -7.68 3.08
N ILE A 208 14.19 -7.69 3.59
CA ILE A 208 14.95 -8.93 3.78
C ILE A 208 14.24 -9.83 4.80
N PHE A 209 13.71 -9.27 5.90
CA PHE A 209 12.93 -10.03 6.86
C PHE A 209 11.61 -10.52 6.25
N ILE A 210 10.91 -9.66 5.53
CA ILE A 210 9.62 -10.01 4.91
C ILE A 210 9.76 -11.17 3.93
N GLU A 211 10.80 -11.17 3.10
CA GLU A 211 11.08 -12.32 2.22
C GLU A 211 11.39 -13.59 3.00
N ARG A 212 12.20 -13.49 4.07
CA ARG A 212 12.59 -14.64 4.90
C ARG A 212 11.45 -15.20 5.74
N LEU A 213 10.40 -14.43 6.00
CA LEU A 213 9.17 -14.92 6.65
C LEU A 213 8.33 -15.81 5.74
N ILE A 214 8.56 -15.83 4.44
CA ILE A 214 7.87 -16.73 3.54
C ILE A 214 8.43 -18.14 3.73
N SER A 215 7.59 -19.06 4.20
CA SER A 215 7.96 -20.45 4.46
C SER A 215 8.40 -21.17 3.19
N PRO A 216 9.09 -22.33 3.29
CA PRO A 216 9.46 -23.13 2.11
C PRO A 216 8.27 -23.50 1.21
N GLU A 217 7.07 -23.64 1.80
CA GLU A 217 5.82 -24.02 1.13
C GLU A 217 5.10 -22.79 0.53
N GLY A 218 5.57 -21.57 0.77
CA GLY A 218 4.92 -20.34 0.28
C GLY A 218 3.75 -19.89 1.16
N THR A 219 3.89 -20.01 2.47
CA THR A 219 2.99 -19.39 3.47
C THR A 219 3.77 -18.37 4.29
N TYR A 220 3.11 -17.61 5.14
CA TYR A 220 3.77 -16.68 6.04
C TYR A 220 3.05 -16.64 7.40
N PRO A 221 3.72 -16.23 8.49
CA PRO A 221 3.14 -16.25 9.82
C PRO A 221 1.95 -15.30 9.94
N ALA A 222 0.81 -15.81 10.42
CA ALA A 222 -0.38 -15.04 10.72
C ALA A 222 -0.29 -14.48 12.13
N PHE A 223 0.43 -13.39 12.33
CA PHE A 223 0.59 -12.74 13.63
C PHE A 223 0.22 -11.25 13.61
N GLY A 224 -0.03 -10.71 14.79
CA GLY A 224 -0.38 -9.31 14.97
C GLY A 224 -1.83 -9.00 14.57
N ARG A 225 -2.18 -7.74 14.60
CA ARG A 225 -3.50 -7.23 14.20
C ARG A 225 -3.61 -7.12 12.67
N SER A 226 -4.84 -7.01 12.20
CA SER A 226 -5.14 -6.77 10.76
C SER A 226 -4.64 -7.86 9.81
N VAL A 227 -4.55 -9.11 10.26
CA VAL A 227 -4.10 -10.24 9.43
C VAL A 227 -4.94 -10.42 8.18
N VAL A 228 -6.20 -9.98 8.21
CA VAL A 228 -7.13 -10.00 7.07
C VAL A 228 -6.72 -9.07 5.92
N TYR A 229 -5.72 -8.22 6.10
CA TYR A 229 -5.11 -7.44 5.02
C TYR A 229 -4.27 -8.30 4.07
N ARG A 230 -4.13 -9.58 4.39
CA ARG A 230 -3.58 -10.63 3.51
C ARG A 230 -2.24 -10.21 2.89
N LEU A 231 -2.17 -10.19 1.57
CA LEU A 231 -0.95 -9.87 0.82
C LEU A 231 -0.45 -8.42 1.00
N GLY A 232 -1.21 -7.56 1.68
CA GLY A 232 -0.71 -6.25 2.15
C GLY A 232 0.57 -6.38 2.99
N ALA A 233 0.78 -7.52 3.66
CA ALA A 233 2.02 -7.83 4.36
C ALA A 233 3.28 -7.73 3.47
N PHE A 234 3.11 -7.78 2.15
CA PHE A 234 4.19 -7.71 1.17
C PHE A 234 4.21 -6.38 0.38
N GLN A 235 3.46 -5.36 0.80
CA GLN A 235 3.43 -4.08 0.11
C GLN A 235 4.83 -3.47 -0.02
N SER A 236 5.60 -3.43 1.06
CA SER A 236 6.95 -2.83 1.05
C SER A 236 7.91 -3.55 0.10
N LEU A 237 7.83 -4.89 0.04
CA LEU A 237 8.63 -5.70 -0.87
C LEU A 237 8.21 -5.49 -2.33
N SER A 238 6.91 -5.41 -2.59
CA SER A 238 6.34 -5.17 -3.91
C SER A 238 6.64 -3.75 -4.42
N LEU A 239 6.57 -2.75 -3.54
CA LEU A 239 6.95 -1.37 -3.84
C LEU A 239 8.44 -1.27 -4.20
N ALA A 240 9.31 -1.94 -3.44
CA ALA A 240 10.73 -2.00 -3.74
C ALA A 240 10.99 -2.67 -5.10
N ALA A 241 10.35 -3.80 -5.38
CA ALA A 241 10.50 -4.49 -6.66
C ALA A 241 10.10 -3.59 -7.85
N TRP A 242 9.04 -2.81 -7.70
CA TRP A 242 8.55 -1.92 -8.74
C TRP A 242 9.41 -0.66 -8.91
N LYS A 243 9.71 0.05 -7.80
CA LYS A 243 10.16 1.46 -7.88
C LYS A 243 11.61 1.68 -7.43
N TYR A 244 12.07 0.95 -6.42
CA TYR A 244 13.35 1.26 -5.75
C TYR A 244 14.44 0.22 -5.97
N GLY A 245 14.11 -0.90 -6.60
CA GLY A 245 14.98 -2.07 -6.67
C GLY A 245 14.93 -2.92 -5.41
N LEU A 246 15.23 -4.20 -5.55
CA LEU A 246 15.29 -5.14 -4.43
C LEU A 246 16.58 -4.97 -3.62
N PRO A 247 16.59 -5.39 -2.33
CA PRO A 247 17.82 -5.54 -1.59
C PRO A 247 18.84 -6.41 -2.37
N LYS A 248 20.12 -6.03 -2.33
CA LYS A 248 21.19 -6.70 -3.12
C LYS A 248 21.30 -8.23 -2.87
N VAL A 249 20.84 -8.71 -1.74
CA VAL A 249 20.86 -10.12 -1.36
C VAL A 249 19.67 -10.93 -1.92
N LEU A 250 18.71 -10.27 -2.57
CA LEU A 250 17.52 -10.86 -3.17
C LEU A 250 17.54 -10.65 -4.67
N CYS A 251 17.36 -11.72 -5.45
CA CYS A 251 17.20 -11.60 -6.90
C CYS A 251 15.71 -11.51 -7.29
N ASN A 252 15.45 -10.95 -8.47
CA ASN A 252 14.09 -10.73 -8.97
C ASN A 252 13.30 -12.03 -9.11
N GLY A 253 13.90 -13.06 -9.69
CA GLY A 253 13.26 -14.37 -9.86
C GLY A 253 12.91 -15.05 -8.53
N GLN A 254 13.71 -14.82 -7.48
CA GLN A 254 13.47 -15.30 -6.12
C GLN A 254 12.23 -14.64 -5.50
N VAL A 255 12.16 -13.31 -5.54
CA VAL A 255 11.03 -12.55 -4.98
C VAL A 255 9.75 -12.83 -5.74
N ARG A 256 9.81 -12.85 -7.08
CA ARG A 256 8.66 -13.21 -7.92
C ARG A 256 8.14 -14.60 -7.57
N SER A 257 9.01 -15.61 -7.45
CA SER A 257 8.62 -16.98 -7.13
C SER A 257 7.97 -17.07 -5.75
N ALA A 258 8.54 -16.40 -4.75
CA ALA A 258 8.01 -16.37 -3.39
C ALA A 258 6.61 -15.73 -3.33
N LEU A 259 6.45 -14.53 -3.87
CA LEU A 259 5.18 -13.83 -3.88
C LEU A 259 4.11 -14.58 -4.67
N THR A 260 4.46 -15.15 -5.83
CA THR A 260 3.54 -15.95 -6.65
C THR A 260 3.06 -17.19 -5.88
N CYS A 261 3.97 -17.86 -5.16
CA CYS A 261 3.60 -19.03 -4.36
C CYS A 261 2.63 -18.66 -3.24
N VAL A 262 2.89 -17.57 -2.51
CA VAL A 262 1.98 -17.11 -1.44
C VAL A 262 0.62 -16.73 -2.00
N MET A 263 0.57 -15.99 -3.12
CA MET A 263 -0.69 -15.62 -3.77
C MET A 263 -1.51 -16.85 -4.17
N ASN A 264 -0.87 -17.83 -4.82
CA ASN A 264 -1.53 -19.06 -5.25
C ASN A 264 -2.06 -19.84 -4.04
N ASN A 265 -1.25 -20.04 -3.00
CA ASN A 265 -1.69 -20.74 -1.80
C ASN A 265 -2.89 -20.06 -1.13
N MET A 266 -2.86 -18.73 -1.00
CA MET A 266 -3.93 -17.98 -0.35
C MET A 266 -5.24 -18.00 -1.15
N PHE A 267 -5.17 -17.78 -2.47
CA PHE A 267 -6.35 -17.63 -3.31
C PHE A 267 -6.85 -18.92 -3.96
N SER A 268 -6.11 -20.03 -3.88
CA SER A 268 -6.59 -21.36 -4.27
C SER A 268 -7.61 -21.95 -3.29
N ILE A 269 -7.64 -21.46 -2.05
CA ILE A 269 -8.62 -21.89 -1.06
C ILE A 269 -9.99 -21.32 -1.41
N GLU A 270 -11.01 -22.16 -1.37
CA GLU A 270 -12.40 -21.74 -1.61
C GLU A 270 -12.91 -20.76 -0.56
N GLY A 271 -13.89 -19.93 -0.93
CA GLY A 271 -14.56 -19.01 -0.02
C GLY A 271 -13.87 -17.65 0.16
N ASN A 272 -12.82 -17.35 -0.62
CA ASN A 272 -12.20 -16.01 -0.63
C ASN A 272 -13.12 -14.93 -1.20
N PHE A 273 -14.03 -15.29 -2.09
CA PHE A 273 -14.94 -14.38 -2.79
C PHE A 273 -16.40 -14.76 -2.55
N ASP A 274 -17.28 -13.78 -2.58
CA ASP A 274 -18.72 -14.00 -2.60
C ASP A 274 -19.25 -14.24 -4.03
N ASP A 275 -20.58 -14.45 -4.15
CA ASP A 275 -21.23 -14.73 -5.42
C ASP A 275 -21.14 -13.59 -6.45
N LYS A 276 -20.78 -12.39 -5.99
CA LYS A 276 -20.56 -11.20 -6.81
C LYS A 276 -19.07 -10.90 -7.05
N SER A 277 -18.19 -11.82 -6.68
CA SER A 277 -16.74 -11.71 -6.79
C SER A 277 -16.10 -10.65 -5.90
N PHE A 278 -16.75 -10.24 -4.80
CA PHE A 278 -16.14 -9.41 -3.78
C PHE A 278 -15.42 -10.26 -2.73
N LEU A 279 -14.32 -9.71 -2.19
CA LEU A 279 -13.56 -10.37 -1.15
C LEU A 279 -14.40 -10.55 0.13
N LYS A 280 -14.36 -11.74 0.68
CA LYS A 280 -14.96 -12.10 1.98
C LYS A 280 -13.96 -11.97 3.10
N LEU A 281 -14.46 -11.56 4.28
CA LEU A 281 -13.66 -11.34 5.48
C LEU A 281 -12.97 -12.63 5.92
N GLY A 282 -11.64 -12.55 6.09
CA GLY A 282 -10.79 -13.66 6.49
C GLY A 282 -9.34 -13.46 6.05
N PHE A 283 -8.45 -14.25 6.63
CA PHE A 283 -7.05 -14.35 6.20
C PHE A 283 -6.95 -15.24 4.95
N VAL A 284 -7.58 -16.41 4.99
CA VAL A 284 -7.73 -17.34 3.86
C VAL A 284 -9.16 -17.86 3.86
N GLY A 285 -9.88 -17.73 2.75
CA GLY A 285 -11.29 -18.08 2.70
C GLY A 285 -12.17 -17.09 3.52
N HIS A 286 -13.19 -17.61 4.21
CA HIS A 286 -14.13 -16.82 5.01
C HIS A 286 -13.96 -17.09 6.51
N GLN A 287 -13.39 -16.13 7.24
CA GLN A 287 -13.08 -16.21 8.67
C GLN A 287 -13.48 -14.88 9.35
N PRO A 288 -14.78 -14.58 9.49
CA PRO A 288 -15.27 -13.28 9.95
C PRO A 288 -14.84 -12.93 11.38
N GLU A 289 -14.55 -13.93 12.21
CA GLU A 289 -14.05 -13.78 13.58
C GLU A 289 -12.65 -13.17 13.69
N LEU A 290 -11.89 -13.16 12.58
CA LEU A 290 -10.57 -12.51 12.52
C LEU A 290 -10.65 -10.99 12.32
N ALA A 291 -11.85 -10.45 12.17
CA ALA A 291 -12.04 -9.01 12.02
C ALA A 291 -11.71 -8.26 13.30
N ASN A 292 -10.80 -7.31 13.24
CA ASN A 292 -10.67 -6.30 14.27
C ASN A 292 -11.91 -5.38 14.27
N TYR A 293 -12.16 -4.65 15.37
CA TYR A 293 -13.34 -3.78 15.50
C TYR A 293 -13.47 -2.72 14.38
N TYR A 294 -12.37 -2.36 13.75
CA TYR A 294 -12.29 -1.38 12.63
C TYR A 294 -12.35 -2.03 11.25
N THR A 295 -12.31 -3.36 11.14
CA THR A 295 -12.19 -4.07 9.86
C THR A 295 -13.56 -4.27 9.21
N ASN A 296 -13.63 -4.08 7.90
CA ASN A 296 -14.78 -4.40 7.05
C ASN A 296 -14.33 -5.07 5.74
N ASN A 297 -15.25 -5.38 4.84
CA ASN A 297 -14.90 -6.03 3.56
C ASN A 297 -14.00 -5.14 2.66
N GLY A 298 -14.09 -3.83 2.77
CA GLY A 298 -13.21 -2.90 2.06
C GLY A 298 -11.75 -3.00 2.50
N SER A 299 -11.52 -3.33 3.78
CA SER A 299 -10.18 -3.48 4.33
C SER A 299 -9.35 -4.54 3.62
N LEU A 300 -9.98 -5.57 3.10
CA LEU A 300 -9.35 -6.72 2.44
C LEU A 300 -8.62 -6.34 1.15
N TYR A 301 -9.00 -5.23 0.54
CA TYR A 301 -8.38 -4.74 -0.69
C TYR A 301 -6.94 -4.23 -0.51
N MET A 302 -6.42 -4.20 0.72
CA MET A 302 -4.98 -4.12 1.00
C MET A 302 -4.19 -5.22 0.27
N THR A 303 -4.83 -6.35 0.01
CA THR A 303 -4.21 -7.44 -0.76
C THR A 303 -3.73 -7.01 -2.14
N SER A 304 -4.36 -6.00 -2.75
CA SER A 304 -3.97 -5.49 -4.08
C SER A 304 -2.62 -4.79 -4.10
N LEU A 305 -2.10 -4.38 -2.96
CA LEU A 305 -0.81 -3.68 -2.85
C LEU A 305 0.39 -4.57 -3.20
N VAL A 306 0.19 -5.89 -3.30
CA VAL A 306 1.19 -6.83 -3.81
C VAL A 306 1.36 -6.73 -5.34
N PHE A 307 0.42 -6.11 -6.05
CA PHE A 307 0.39 -6.09 -7.52
C PHE A 307 1.24 -4.98 -8.17
N MET A 308 1.90 -4.13 -7.41
CA MET A 308 2.73 -3.05 -7.96
C MET A 308 3.78 -3.51 -8.98
N PRO A 309 4.43 -4.69 -8.85
CA PRO A 309 5.36 -5.18 -9.87
C PRO A 309 4.74 -5.42 -11.25
N LEU A 310 3.40 -5.53 -11.36
CA LEU A 310 2.72 -5.60 -12.67
C LEU A 310 2.96 -4.34 -13.52
N ALA A 311 3.35 -3.23 -12.92
CA ALA A 311 3.74 -2.01 -13.62
C ALA A 311 5.09 -2.10 -14.33
N LEU A 312 5.87 -3.14 -14.07
CA LEU A 312 7.14 -3.37 -14.75
C LEU A 312 6.90 -3.98 -16.15
N PRO A 313 7.59 -3.50 -17.19
CA PRO A 313 7.44 -4.05 -18.54
C PRO A 313 7.83 -5.53 -18.59
N ALA A 314 7.25 -6.28 -19.50
CA ALA A 314 7.42 -7.73 -19.59
C ALA A 314 8.88 -8.20 -19.73
N ASN A 315 9.75 -7.37 -20.30
CA ASN A 315 11.19 -7.65 -20.44
C ASN A 315 12.03 -7.23 -19.22
N HIS A 316 11.41 -6.65 -18.19
CA HIS A 316 12.12 -6.28 -16.97
C HIS A 316 12.68 -7.53 -16.26
N PRO A 317 13.87 -7.46 -15.63
CA PRO A 317 14.48 -8.59 -14.90
C PRO A 317 13.55 -9.27 -13.90
N PHE A 318 12.65 -8.52 -13.27
CA PHE A 318 11.63 -9.11 -12.38
C PHE A 318 10.80 -10.21 -13.06
N TRP A 319 10.50 -10.05 -14.36
CA TRP A 319 9.73 -11.01 -15.15
C TRP A 319 10.60 -11.97 -15.94
N SER A 320 11.74 -11.51 -16.48
CA SER A 320 12.56 -12.27 -17.42
C SER A 320 13.62 -13.15 -16.76
N GLU A 321 14.08 -12.85 -15.53
CA GLU A 321 14.98 -13.72 -14.79
C GLU A 321 14.33 -15.10 -14.51
N PRO A 322 15.10 -16.18 -14.56
CA PRO A 322 14.59 -17.51 -14.20
C PRO A 322 13.98 -17.53 -12.79
N ALA A 323 12.98 -18.38 -12.59
CA ALA A 323 12.45 -18.64 -11.26
C ALA A 323 13.54 -19.19 -10.33
N ALA A 324 13.57 -18.73 -9.10
CA ALA A 324 14.57 -19.14 -8.11
C ALA A 324 13.93 -19.36 -6.74
N ASP A 325 14.52 -20.26 -5.96
CA ASP A 325 14.11 -20.52 -4.59
C ASP A 325 14.37 -19.26 -3.73
N TRP A 326 13.43 -18.92 -2.87
CA TRP A 326 13.59 -17.87 -1.86
C TRP A 326 14.36 -18.38 -0.63
N THR A 327 14.73 -17.47 0.27
CA THR A 327 15.68 -17.76 1.34
C THR A 327 15.26 -18.92 2.23
N SER A 328 14.04 -18.94 2.75
CA SER A 328 13.56 -20.07 3.57
C SER A 328 13.55 -21.40 2.81
N ARG A 329 13.17 -21.39 1.53
CA ARG A 329 13.15 -22.60 0.72
C ARG A 329 14.56 -23.13 0.46
N LYS A 330 15.54 -22.24 0.23
CA LYS A 330 16.96 -22.61 0.16
C LYS A 330 17.44 -23.23 1.48
N ALA A 331 17.18 -22.54 2.58
CA ALA A 331 17.62 -22.96 3.91
C ALA A 331 17.14 -24.37 4.26
N TRP A 332 15.85 -24.62 4.11
CA TRP A 332 15.23 -25.91 4.44
C TRP A 332 15.51 -27.05 3.43
N SER A 333 16.07 -26.71 2.26
CA SER A 333 16.57 -27.69 1.28
C SER A 333 18.08 -27.89 1.33
N GLY A 334 18.77 -27.35 2.33
CA GLY A 334 20.21 -27.49 2.51
C GLY A 334 21.05 -26.68 1.50
N LYS A 335 20.45 -25.72 0.79
CA LYS A 335 21.16 -24.85 -0.13
C LYS A 335 21.73 -23.62 0.59
N SER A 336 22.84 -23.11 0.09
CA SER A 336 23.45 -21.89 0.60
C SER A 336 22.55 -20.67 0.34
N PHE A 337 22.54 -19.75 1.29
CA PHE A 337 21.89 -18.44 1.21
C PHE A 337 22.74 -17.39 1.92
N PRO A 338 22.58 -16.08 1.64
CA PRO A 338 23.36 -15.05 2.30
C PRO A 338 23.12 -15.03 3.81
N ILE A 339 24.23 -15.05 4.58
CA ILE A 339 24.15 -14.80 6.02
C ILE A 339 23.67 -13.37 6.28
N ASP A 340 23.04 -13.19 7.41
CA ASP A 340 22.49 -11.92 7.83
C ASP A 340 23.32 -11.26 8.93
N GLY A 341 23.06 -9.99 9.21
CA GLY A 341 23.72 -9.20 10.23
C GLY A 341 22.79 -8.14 10.81
N HIS A 342 23.26 -7.41 11.79
CA HIS A 342 22.55 -6.29 12.38
C HIS A 342 22.91 -4.97 11.66
N HIS A 343 21.92 -4.15 11.32
CA HIS A 343 22.09 -2.86 10.66
C HIS A 343 21.33 -1.75 11.38
N SER A 344 22.06 -0.84 12.02
CA SER A 344 21.44 0.25 12.77
C SER A 344 20.59 1.18 11.87
N LEU A 345 21.16 1.70 10.79
CA LEU A 345 20.53 2.64 9.85
C LEU A 345 19.81 3.83 10.53
N ARG A 346 20.33 4.28 11.69
CA ARG A 346 19.78 5.44 12.40
C ARG A 346 20.17 6.76 11.75
N ASN A 347 21.39 6.82 11.17
CA ASN A 347 21.98 7.99 10.52
C ASN A 347 22.53 7.62 9.16
#